data_fc79c027188e7311ddf4aa4331dd2fcf
#
_entry.id   fc79c027188e7311ddf4aa4331dd2fcf
#
_cell.length_a   1.000
_cell.length_b   1.000
_cell.length_c   1.000
_cell.angle_alpha   90.00
_cell.angle_beta   90.00
_cell.angle_gamma   90.00
#
_symmetry.space_group_name_H-M   'P 1'
#
loop_
_entity.id
_entity.type
_entity.pdbx_description
1 polymer ?
#
loop_
_entity_poly.entity_id
_entity_poly.type
_entity_poly.pdbx_seq_one_letter_code
_entity_poly.pdbx_strand_id
1 'polypeptide(L)'
;MKFAPLKPKFFIFFLGLFLSPFFLSAQGFESWKDLHIYYKKNNFDPSTITEEQLKYLPILSNLPPDFDELQDVKLKKKLFYLITLPIIHESNRLILEDREMGINIEKKFLRADLNENEINETVRLAVKYKLDYSTIDLRLFRDLKQRINIIPVSLALAQAIVESGWGQSRFALEGNALYGQWTTNEQK
;
A
#
# COMPACT_ATOMS: atom_id res chain seq x y z
N MET A 1 10.39 -24.10 -22.00
CA MET A 1 11.66 -23.56 -21.47
C MET A 1 11.69 -23.87 -19.98
N LYS A 2 12.57 -24.74 -19.50
CA LYS A 2 12.70 -25.12 -18.08
C LYS A 2 13.68 -24.16 -17.43
N PHE A 3 13.23 -23.36 -16.48
CA PHE A 3 14.10 -22.53 -15.65
C PHE A 3 14.54 -23.31 -14.41
N ALA A 4 15.80 -23.16 -14.01
CA ALA A 4 16.32 -23.80 -12.81
C ALA A 4 15.62 -23.22 -11.55
N PRO A 5 15.30 -24.05 -10.53
CA PRO A 5 14.62 -23.59 -9.34
C PRO A 5 15.54 -22.66 -8.53
N LEU A 6 15.13 -21.40 -8.39
CA LEU A 6 15.72 -20.49 -7.42
C LEU A 6 15.25 -20.88 -6.01
N LYS A 7 16.19 -21.27 -5.15
CA LYS A 7 15.92 -21.54 -3.73
C LYS A 7 15.37 -20.29 -3.06
N PRO A 8 14.30 -20.39 -2.25
CA PRO A 8 13.75 -19.25 -1.55
C PRO A 8 14.71 -18.79 -0.46
N LYS A 9 15.42 -17.68 -0.70
CA LYS A 9 15.99 -16.89 0.38
C LYS A 9 14.87 -16.06 0.97
N PHE A 10 14.62 -16.23 2.25
CA PHE A 10 13.72 -15.43 3.06
C PHE A 10 13.94 -13.94 2.76
N PHE A 11 13.00 -13.32 2.05
CA PHE A 11 13.01 -11.89 1.78
C PHE A 11 11.94 -11.23 2.65
N ILE A 12 12.40 -10.42 3.58
CA ILE A 12 11.63 -9.58 4.48
C ILE A 12 10.68 -8.71 3.68
N PHE A 13 9.41 -8.73 4.08
CA PHE A 13 8.35 -7.93 3.49
C PHE A 13 8.57 -6.47 3.81
N PHE A 14 9.34 -5.79 3.00
CA PHE A 14 9.15 -4.37 2.82
C PHE A 14 7.95 -4.24 1.87
N LEU A 15 6.83 -3.74 2.37
CA LEU A 15 5.87 -3.06 1.53
C LEU A 15 6.55 -1.76 1.09
N GLY A 16 7.66 -1.91 0.37
CA GLY A 16 8.27 -0.80 -0.33
C GLY A 16 7.28 -0.40 -1.40
N LEU A 17 6.61 0.72 -1.17
CA LEU A 17 5.98 1.49 -2.21
C LEU A 17 7.06 1.74 -3.28
N PHE A 18 7.17 0.86 -4.29
CA PHE A 18 7.80 1.22 -5.54
C PHE A 18 6.86 2.23 -6.19
N LEU A 19 7.03 3.48 -5.80
CA LEU A 19 6.47 4.63 -6.48
C LEU A 19 6.98 4.59 -7.92
N SER A 20 6.08 4.25 -8.84
CA SER A 20 6.19 4.69 -10.23
C SER A 20 6.53 6.19 -10.24
N PRO A 21 7.33 6.71 -11.22
CA PRO A 21 7.83 8.08 -11.21
C PRO A 21 6.78 9.17 -11.49
N PHE A 22 5.52 8.93 -11.22
CA PHE A 22 4.57 9.99 -10.96
C PHE A 22 4.82 10.47 -9.53
N PHE A 23 5.67 11.48 -9.42
CA PHE A 23 5.81 12.31 -8.23
C PHE A 23 4.45 12.86 -7.82
N LEU A 24 3.65 12.07 -7.10
CA LEU A 24 2.80 12.64 -6.09
C LEU A 24 3.80 13.15 -5.04
N SER A 25 4.00 14.46 -5.01
CA SER A 25 4.85 15.12 -4.03
C SER A 25 4.31 14.72 -2.66
N ALA A 26 4.99 13.77 -2.01
CA ALA A 26 4.63 13.38 -0.66
C ALA A 26 4.81 14.63 0.21
N GLN A 27 3.71 15.16 0.75
CA GLN A 27 3.69 16.39 1.50
C GLN A 27 4.07 16.11 2.94
N GLY A 28 5.08 16.85 3.46
CA GLY A 28 5.39 16.88 4.88
C GLY A 28 4.68 18.03 5.58
N PHE A 29 4.30 17.82 6.84
CA PHE A 29 3.83 18.89 7.74
C PHE A 29 4.72 18.90 8.96
N GLU A 30 5.11 20.10 9.39
CA GLU A 30 6.00 20.28 10.54
C GLU A 30 5.26 20.03 11.88
N SER A 31 3.94 20.21 11.88
CA SER A 31 3.10 19.96 13.06
C SER A 31 1.71 19.41 12.72
N TRP A 32 1.09 18.75 13.70
CA TRP A 32 -0.32 18.35 13.57
C TRP A 32 -1.26 19.55 13.44
N LYS A 33 -0.87 20.72 13.95
CA LYS A 33 -1.65 21.97 13.85
C LYS A 33 -1.71 22.45 12.40
N ASP A 34 -0.57 22.44 11.70
CA ASP A 34 -0.50 22.84 10.29
C ASP A 34 -1.31 21.89 9.42
N LEU A 35 -1.21 20.59 9.67
CA LEU A 35 -2.03 19.58 9.01
C LEU A 35 -3.53 19.82 9.26
N HIS A 36 -3.92 20.11 10.50
CA HIS A 36 -5.32 20.41 10.84
C HIS A 36 -5.82 21.64 10.12
N ILE A 37 -5.03 22.73 10.09
CA ILE A 37 -5.35 23.96 9.36
C ILE A 37 -5.54 23.67 7.87
N TYR A 38 -4.64 22.88 7.30
CA TYR A 38 -4.71 22.47 5.90
C TYR A 38 -6.02 21.72 5.60
N TYR A 39 -6.37 20.69 6.38
CA TYR A 39 -7.60 19.94 6.17
C TYR A 39 -8.86 20.82 6.35
N LYS A 40 -8.86 21.69 7.35
CA LYS A 40 -9.95 22.61 7.60
C LYS A 40 -10.14 23.60 6.44
N LYS A 41 -9.05 24.21 5.94
CA LYS A 41 -9.07 25.13 4.82
C LYS A 41 -9.62 24.51 3.53
N ASN A 42 -9.34 23.22 3.32
CA ASN A 42 -9.79 22.49 2.14
C ASN A 42 -11.11 21.72 2.35
N ASN A 43 -11.79 21.93 3.47
CA ASN A 43 -13.07 21.28 3.84
C ASN A 43 -13.01 19.75 3.82
N PHE A 44 -11.87 19.16 4.19
CA PHE A 44 -11.76 17.70 4.36
C PHE A 44 -12.30 17.28 5.72
N ASP A 45 -13.37 16.49 5.70
CA ASP A 45 -14.00 15.91 6.88
C ASP A 45 -14.29 14.42 6.67
N PRO A 46 -13.84 13.53 7.59
CA PRO A 46 -14.06 12.08 7.44
C PRO A 46 -15.54 11.68 7.32
N SER A 47 -16.46 12.47 7.88
CA SER A 47 -17.90 12.16 7.86
C SER A 47 -18.59 12.50 6.54
N THR A 48 -17.98 13.36 5.72
CA THR A 48 -18.56 13.87 4.49
C THR A 48 -17.70 13.68 3.25
N ILE A 49 -16.48 13.15 3.43
CA ILE A 49 -15.52 12.97 2.34
C ILE A 49 -16.08 12.01 1.28
N THR A 50 -16.01 12.42 0.04
CA THR A 50 -16.45 11.65 -1.12
C THR A 50 -15.24 10.93 -1.77
N GLU A 51 -15.50 9.91 -2.58
CA GLU A 51 -14.45 9.23 -3.37
C GLU A 51 -13.70 10.20 -4.29
N GLU A 52 -14.38 11.20 -4.82
CA GLU A 52 -13.76 12.23 -5.64
C GLU A 52 -12.78 13.07 -4.83
N GLN A 53 -13.16 13.47 -3.62
CA GLN A 53 -12.31 14.27 -2.73
C GLN A 53 -11.09 13.47 -2.23
N LEU A 54 -11.15 12.13 -2.16
CA LEU A 54 -10.01 11.30 -1.77
C LEU A 54 -8.78 11.53 -2.67
N LYS A 55 -9.00 11.83 -3.94
CA LYS A 55 -7.93 12.10 -4.93
C LYS A 55 -7.14 13.39 -4.61
N TYR A 56 -7.73 14.28 -3.85
CA TYR A 56 -7.13 15.56 -3.47
C TYR A 56 -6.55 15.56 -2.05
N LEU A 57 -6.75 14.48 -1.30
CA LEU A 57 -6.07 14.33 -0.02
C LEU A 57 -4.57 14.10 -0.25
N PRO A 58 -3.70 14.81 0.48
CA PRO A 58 -2.27 14.60 0.36
C PRO A 58 -1.89 13.21 0.90
N ILE A 59 -1.02 12.52 0.19
CA ILE A 59 -0.32 11.36 0.75
C ILE A 59 0.88 11.91 1.51
N LEU A 60 0.89 11.72 2.81
CA LEU A 60 1.98 12.20 3.64
C LEU A 60 3.19 11.25 3.56
N SER A 61 4.40 11.82 3.53
CA SER A 61 5.64 11.04 3.63
C SER A 61 5.82 10.41 5.01
N ASN A 62 5.31 11.09 6.05
CA ASN A 62 5.38 10.68 7.45
C ASN A 62 4.29 11.38 8.26
N LEU A 63 3.99 10.87 9.44
CA LEU A 63 3.17 11.59 10.40
C LEU A 63 3.89 12.88 10.84
N PRO A 64 3.14 13.94 11.20
CA PRO A 64 3.75 15.11 11.86
C PRO A 64 4.52 14.67 13.10
N PRO A 65 5.72 15.21 13.36
CA PRO A 65 6.59 14.74 14.43
C PRO A 65 5.99 14.92 15.85
N ASP A 66 5.08 15.88 15.99
CA ASP A 66 4.34 16.18 17.23
C ASP A 66 2.94 15.54 17.29
N PHE A 67 2.68 14.53 16.47
CA PHE A 67 1.33 13.94 16.37
C PHE A 67 0.88 13.24 17.66
N ASP A 68 1.80 12.71 18.45
CA ASP A 68 1.55 12.11 19.76
C ASP A 68 1.19 13.15 20.83
N GLU A 69 1.64 14.39 20.70
CA GLU A 69 1.33 15.48 21.62
C GLU A 69 -0.14 15.94 21.54
N LEU A 70 -0.87 15.58 20.47
CA LEU A 70 -2.27 15.93 20.30
C LEU A 70 -3.15 15.24 21.34
N GLN A 71 -3.65 16.00 22.33
CA GLN A 71 -4.45 15.49 23.45
C GLN A 71 -5.93 15.32 23.11
N ASP A 72 -6.48 16.10 22.16
CA ASP A 72 -7.87 15.93 21.72
C ASP A 72 -8.02 14.62 20.94
N VAL A 73 -8.59 13.63 21.62
CA VAL A 73 -8.81 12.28 21.05
C VAL A 73 -9.72 12.31 19.83
N LYS A 74 -10.74 13.19 19.79
CA LYS A 74 -11.65 13.27 18.64
C LYS A 74 -10.92 13.84 17.43
N LEU A 75 -10.16 14.90 17.63
CA LEU A 75 -9.35 15.50 16.58
C LEU A 75 -8.27 14.54 16.10
N LYS A 76 -7.57 13.84 17.01
CA LYS A 76 -6.55 12.84 16.68
C LYS A 76 -7.12 11.75 15.76
N LYS A 77 -8.25 11.16 16.12
CA LYS A 77 -8.93 10.15 15.31
C LYS A 77 -9.32 10.69 13.92
N LYS A 78 -9.83 11.93 13.87
CA LYS A 78 -10.18 12.59 12.63
C LYS A 78 -8.96 12.78 11.71
N LEU A 79 -7.85 13.31 12.25
CA LEU A 79 -6.62 13.51 11.48
C LEU A 79 -6.03 12.19 11.03
N PHE A 80 -5.94 11.19 11.91
CA PHE A 80 -5.43 9.87 11.57
C PHE A 80 -6.22 9.23 10.43
N TYR A 81 -7.54 9.35 10.45
CA TYR A 81 -8.41 8.88 9.37
C TYR A 81 -8.07 9.55 8.04
N LEU A 82 -7.96 10.88 8.02
CA LEU A 82 -7.65 11.66 6.81
C LEU A 82 -6.23 11.42 6.28
N ILE A 83 -5.28 11.07 7.15
CA ILE A 83 -3.92 10.67 6.77
C ILE A 83 -3.91 9.27 6.14
N THR A 84 -4.61 8.33 6.75
CA THR A 84 -4.52 6.91 6.37
C THR A 84 -5.35 6.58 5.14
N LEU A 85 -6.49 7.24 4.98
CA LEU A 85 -7.46 6.95 3.92
C LEU A 85 -6.87 7.08 2.49
N PRO A 86 -6.14 8.16 2.13
CA PRO A 86 -5.54 8.27 0.80
C PRO A 86 -4.47 7.22 0.53
N ILE A 87 -3.73 6.79 1.56
CA ILE A 87 -2.72 5.72 1.44
C ILE A 87 -3.39 4.40 1.09
N ILE A 88 -4.49 4.06 1.78
CA ILE A 88 -5.26 2.83 1.50
C ILE A 88 -5.87 2.87 0.10
N HIS A 89 -6.44 4.02 -0.28
CA HIS A 89 -7.05 4.18 -1.59
C HIS A 89 -6.02 4.03 -2.71
N GLU A 90 -4.87 4.67 -2.59
CA GLU A 90 -3.78 4.57 -3.58
C GLU A 90 -3.20 3.15 -3.65
N SER A 91 -3.02 2.49 -2.50
CA SER A 91 -2.58 1.09 -2.48
C SER A 91 -3.56 0.17 -3.21
N ASN A 92 -4.86 0.35 -2.99
CA ASN A 92 -5.89 -0.42 -3.68
C ASN A 92 -5.93 -0.11 -5.20
N ARG A 93 -5.72 1.14 -5.60
CA ARG A 93 -5.62 1.55 -7.00
C ARG A 93 -4.48 0.82 -7.71
N LEU A 94 -3.29 0.79 -7.11
CA LEU A 94 -2.13 0.08 -7.64
C LEU A 94 -2.34 -1.45 -7.72
N ILE A 95 -3.05 -2.03 -6.75
CA ILE A 95 -3.43 -3.44 -6.78
C ILE A 95 -4.38 -3.72 -7.96
N LEU A 96 -5.34 -2.84 -8.22
CA LEU A 96 -6.26 -2.99 -9.35
C LEU A 96 -5.53 -2.88 -10.69
N GLU A 97 -4.55 -2.02 -10.82
CA GLU A 97 -3.70 -1.92 -12.02
C GLU A 97 -2.91 -3.23 -12.26
N ASP A 98 -2.29 -3.77 -11.22
CA ASP A 98 -1.61 -5.06 -11.31
C ASP A 98 -2.58 -6.19 -11.70
N ARG A 99 -3.79 -6.18 -11.16
CA ARG A 99 -4.84 -7.15 -11.50
C ARG A 99 -5.24 -7.07 -12.96
N GLU A 100 -5.50 -5.86 -13.45
CA GLU A 100 -5.85 -5.62 -14.85
C GLU A 100 -4.72 -6.04 -15.80
N MET A 101 -3.49 -5.70 -15.45
CA MET A 101 -2.29 -6.14 -16.18
C MET A 101 -2.24 -7.66 -16.28
N GLY A 102 -2.38 -8.37 -15.16
CA GLY A 102 -2.38 -9.84 -15.14
C GLY A 102 -3.49 -10.46 -16.00
N ILE A 103 -4.70 -9.87 -15.98
CA ILE A 103 -5.82 -10.32 -16.83
C ILE A 103 -5.51 -10.08 -18.32
N ASN A 104 -4.91 -8.96 -18.67
CA ASN A 104 -4.58 -8.65 -20.07
C ASN A 104 -3.46 -9.54 -20.61
N ILE A 105 -2.46 -9.85 -19.78
CA ILE A 105 -1.40 -10.80 -20.13
C ILE A 105 -1.97 -12.22 -20.31
N GLU A 106 -2.87 -12.67 -19.42
CA GLU A 106 -3.54 -13.98 -19.57
C GLU A 106 -4.27 -14.11 -20.90
N LYS A 107 -4.99 -13.06 -21.35
CA LYS A 107 -5.67 -13.07 -22.67
C LYS A 107 -4.69 -13.26 -23.82
N LYS A 108 -3.50 -12.68 -23.75
CA LYS A 108 -2.44 -12.86 -24.75
C LYS A 108 -1.79 -14.24 -24.65
N PHE A 109 -1.57 -14.74 -23.44
CA PHE A 109 -1.09 -16.10 -23.21
C PHE A 109 -1.97 -17.15 -23.90
N LEU A 110 -3.30 -17.02 -23.75
CA LEU A 110 -4.29 -17.90 -24.38
C LEU A 110 -4.24 -17.87 -25.93
N ARG A 111 -3.69 -16.83 -26.52
CA ARG A 111 -3.51 -16.68 -27.98
C ARG A 111 -2.10 -17.06 -28.43
N ALA A 112 -1.25 -17.54 -27.52
CA ALA A 112 0.18 -17.77 -27.75
C ALA A 112 0.93 -16.53 -28.28
N ASP A 113 0.53 -15.32 -27.83
CA ASP A 113 1.01 -14.02 -28.29
C ASP A 113 1.68 -13.22 -27.15
N LEU A 114 2.50 -13.89 -26.34
CA LEU A 114 3.29 -13.22 -25.31
C LEU A 114 4.63 -12.75 -25.87
N ASN A 115 4.94 -11.49 -25.63
CA ASN A 115 6.27 -10.94 -25.84
C ASN A 115 7.12 -11.02 -24.55
N GLU A 116 8.40 -10.71 -24.67
CA GLU A 116 9.36 -10.77 -23.56
C GLU A 116 8.98 -9.86 -22.38
N ASN A 117 8.46 -8.64 -22.67
CA ASN A 117 8.05 -7.71 -21.62
C ASN A 117 6.87 -8.29 -20.80
N GLU A 118 5.91 -8.92 -21.44
CA GLU A 118 4.76 -9.55 -20.77
C GLU A 118 5.17 -10.78 -19.94
N ILE A 119 6.14 -11.53 -20.41
CA ILE A 119 6.76 -12.60 -19.64
C ILE A 119 7.40 -12.03 -18.37
N ASN A 120 8.21 -10.97 -18.50
CA ASN A 120 8.88 -10.32 -17.38
C ASN A 120 7.88 -9.72 -16.37
N GLU A 121 6.79 -9.10 -16.85
CA GLU A 121 5.72 -8.58 -16.00
C GLU A 121 4.97 -9.69 -15.26
N THR A 122 4.73 -10.84 -15.91
CA THR A 122 4.13 -12.00 -15.23
C THR A 122 5.02 -12.48 -14.10
N VAL A 123 6.33 -12.58 -14.33
CA VAL A 123 7.32 -12.94 -13.29
C VAL A 123 7.33 -11.91 -12.16
N ARG A 124 7.33 -10.61 -12.49
CA ARG A 124 7.25 -9.53 -11.51
C ARG A 124 6.00 -9.65 -10.61
N LEU A 125 4.84 -9.88 -11.21
CA LEU A 125 3.59 -10.08 -10.48
C LEU A 125 3.66 -11.33 -9.58
N ALA A 126 4.15 -12.46 -10.09
CA ALA A 126 4.28 -13.67 -9.31
C ALA A 126 5.18 -13.47 -8.07
N VAL A 127 6.32 -12.81 -8.24
CA VAL A 127 7.24 -12.46 -7.15
C VAL A 127 6.59 -11.49 -6.17
N LYS A 128 5.99 -10.40 -6.67
CA LYS A 128 5.33 -9.37 -5.84
C LYS A 128 4.24 -9.97 -4.96
N TYR A 129 3.46 -10.90 -5.51
CA TYR A 129 2.34 -11.53 -4.80
C TYR A 129 2.69 -12.88 -4.17
N LYS A 130 3.99 -13.22 -4.09
CA LYS A 130 4.52 -14.43 -3.43
C LYS A 130 3.87 -15.72 -3.92
N LEU A 131 3.78 -15.87 -5.22
CA LEU A 131 3.36 -17.10 -5.84
C LEU A 131 4.56 -17.96 -6.19
N ASP A 132 4.46 -19.25 -5.85
CA ASP A 132 5.42 -20.25 -6.26
C ASP A 132 5.07 -20.70 -7.67
N TYR A 133 6.02 -20.63 -8.60
CA TYR A 133 5.83 -21.04 -9.99
C TYR A 133 7.13 -21.60 -10.57
N SER A 134 6.99 -22.63 -11.40
CA SER A 134 8.09 -23.20 -12.18
C SER A 134 7.97 -22.89 -13.67
N THR A 135 6.76 -22.60 -14.12
CA THR A 135 6.41 -22.29 -15.51
C THR A 135 5.28 -21.27 -15.54
N ILE A 136 5.22 -20.48 -16.62
CA ILE A 136 4.07 -19.63 -16.89
C ILE A 136 3.01 -20.51 -17.55
N ASP A 137 1.94 -20.79 -16.82
CA ASP A 137 0.81 -21.61 -17.24
C ASP A 137 -0.53 -21.03 -16.74
N LEU A 138 -1.64 -21.66 -17.09
CA LEU A 138 -2.98 -21.21 -16.66
C LEU A 138 -3.18 -21.29 -15.15
N ARG A 139 -2.44 -22.15 -14.45
CA ARG A 139 -2.50 -22.24 -12.99
C ARG A 139 -1.96 -20.97 -12.38
N LEU A 140 -0.79 -20.49 -12.87
CA LEU A 140 -0.21 -19.24 -12.40
C LEU A 140 -1.17 -18.05 -12.59
N PHE A 141 -1.81 -17.91 -13.75
CA PHE A 141 -2.78 -16.82 -13.97
C PHE A 141 -4.02 -16.93 -13.08
N ARG A 142 -4.52 -18.13 -12.83
CA ARG A 142 -5.60 -18.34 -11.87
C ARG A 142 -5.19 -17.90 -10.47
N ASP A 143 -4.01 -18.30 -10.03
CA ASP A 143 -3.50 -18.02 -8.69
C ASP A 143 -3.18 -16.51 -8.54
N LEU A 144 -2.68 -15.84 -9.59
CA LEU A 144 -2.55 -14.38 -9.66
C LEU A 144 -3.91 -13.70 -9.45
N LYS A 145 -4.95 -14.10 -10.17
CA LYS A 145 -6.30 -13.51 -10.04
C LYS A 145 -6.90 -13.68 -8.65
N GLN A 146 -6.59 -14.76 -7.94
CA GLN A 146 -7.03 -14.96 -6.57
C GLN A 146 -6.24 -14.11 -5.58
N ARG A 147 -4.92 -13.96 -5.80
CA ARG A 147 -4.02 -13.28 -4.88
C ARG A 147 -4.04 -11.77 -5.04
N ILE A 148 -4.17 -11.27 -6.26
CA ILE A 148 -4.22 -9.85 -6.57
C ILE A 148 -5.66 -9.35 -6.37
N ASN A 149 -5.96 -8.87 -5.17
CA ASN A 149 -7.27 -8.31 -4.86
C ASN A 149 -7.14 -7.15 -3.86
N ILE A 150 -8.08 -6.22 -3.93
CA ILE A 150 -8.13 -5.07 -3.01
C ILE A 150 -8.42 -5.54 -1.58
N ILE A 151 -7.94 -4.74 -0.63
CA ILE A 151 -8.29 -4.90 0.78
C ILE A 151 -9.43 -3.93 1.08
N PRO A 152 -10.53 -4.40 1.71
CA PRO A 152 -11.60 -3.49 2.14
C PRO A 152 -11.03 -2.34 2.97
N VAL A 153 -11.41 -1.11 2.62
CA VAL A 153 -10.88 0.11 3.27
C VAL A 153 -11.09 0.06 4.79
N SER A 154 -12.25 -0.40 5.23
CA SER A 154 -12.57 -0.55 6.66
C SER A 154 -11.63 -1.52 7.38
N LEU A 155 -11.25 -2.63 6.73
CA LEU A 155 -10.32 -3.61 7.30
C LEU A 155 -8.91 -3.03 7.39
N ALA A 156 -8.42 -2.44 6.30
CA ALA A 156 -7.10 -1.81 6.28
C ALA A 156 -7.00 -0.69 7.33
N LEU A 157 -8.03 0.16 7.43
CA LEU A 157 -8.09 1.22 8.43
C LEU A 157 -8.09 0.65 9.86
N ALA A 158 -8.90 -0.38 10.13
CA ALA A 158 -8.95 -1.00 11.45
C ALA A 158 -7.59 -1.59 11.84
N GLN A 159 -6.89 -2.23 10.92
CA GLN A 159 -5.53 -2.73 11.16
C GLN A 159 -4.55 -1.59 11.45
N ALA A 160 -4.55 -0.52 10.64
CA ALA A 160 -3.70 0.65 10.90
C ALA A 160 -3.95 1.25 12.28
N ILE A 161 -5.22 1.35 12.71
CA ILE A 161 -5.60 1.85 14.03
C ILE A 161 -5.01 0.99 15.14
N VAL A 162 -5.20 -0.33 15.05
CA VAL A 162 -4.76 -1.28 16.08
C VAL A 162 -3.23 -1.33 16.17
N GLU A 163 -2.56 -1.47 15.02
CA GLU A 163 -1.11 -1.64 14.96
C GLU A 163 -0.34 -0.36 15.32
N SER A 164 -0.86 0.81 14.95
CA SER A 164 -0.19 2.09 15.22
C SER A 164 -0.68 2.79 16.48
N GLY A 165 -1.76 2.29 17.13
CA GLY A 165 -2.39 3.00 18.25
C GLY A 165 -2.88 4.40 17.85
N TRP A 166 -3.57 4.53 16.71
CA TRP A 166 -3.97 5.82 16.14
C TRP A 166 -2.78 6.71 15.77
N GLY A 167 -1.68 6.11 15.30
CA GLY A 167 -0.47 6.83 14.93
C GLY A 167 0.41 7.28 16.10
N GLN A 168 0.15 6.79 17.32
CA GLN A 168 0.92 7.17 18.52
C GLN A 168 2.09 6.24 18.83
N SER A 169 2.15 5.07 18.17
CA SER A 169 3.26 4.16 18.42
C SER A 169 4.58 4.76 17.92
N ARG A 170 5.67 4.46 18.64
CA ARG A 170 7.02 4.86 18.22
C ARG A 170 7.33 4.40 16.79
N PHE A 171 6.89 3.20 16.43
CA PHE A 171 7.09 2.68 15.07
C PHE A 171 6.33 3.47 14.01
N ALA A 172 5.16 4.01 14.33
CA ALA A 172 4.42 4.88 13.40
C ALA A 172 5.09 6.25 13.27
N LEU A 173 5.54 6.85 14.36
CA LEU A 173 6.14 8.18 14.38
C LEU A 173 7.56 8.20 13.78
N GLU A 174 8.45 7.31 14.26
CA GLU A 174 9.84 7.29 13.87
C GLU A 174 10.10 6.44 12.61
N GLY A 175 9.31 5.37 12.43
CA GLY A 175 9.50 4.38 11.36
C GLY A 175 8.47 4.43 10.26
N ASN A 176 7.51 5.36 10.31
CA ASN A 176 6.37 5.47 9.38
C ASN A 176 5.60 4.14 9.17
N ALA A 177 5.58 3.30 10.20
CA ALA A 177 5.02 1.95 10.15
C ALA A 177 3.59 1.91 10.69
N LEU A 178 2.62 2.27 9.87
CA LEU A 178 1.20 2.26 10.26
C LEU A 178 0.63 0.86 10.46
N TYR A 179 1.23 -0.17 9.85
CA TYR A 179 0.78 -1.57 9.89
C TYR A 179 1.74 -2.49 10.66
N GLY A 180 2.54 -1.93 11.55
CA GLY A 180 3.54 -2.66 12.32
C GLY A 180 4.80 -3.02 11.52
N GLN A 181 5.85 -3.38 12.24
CA GLN A 181 7.10 -3.89 11.66
C GLN A 181 7.44 -5.21 12.33
N TRP A 182 7.79 -6.20 11.53
CA TRP A 182 8.41 -7.42 12.04
C TRP A 182 9.90 -7.15 12.28
N THR A 183 10.32 -7.23 13.53
CA THR A 183 11.75 -7.25 13.86
C THR A 183 12.18 -8.70 14.01
N THR A 184 13.08 -9.18 13.17
CA THR A 184 13.81 -10.41 13.43
C THR A 184 14.93 -10.08 14.41
N ASN A 185 14.78 -10.43 15.68
CA ASN A 185 15.90 -10.46 16.63
C ASN A 185 16.85 -11.60 16.23
N GLU A 186 17.77 -11.34 15.32
CA GLU A 186 18.94 -12.21 15.08
C GLU A 186 20.10 -11.83 16.03
N GLN A 187 19.81 -11.47 17.27
CA GLN A 187 20.83 -11.34 18.33
C GLN A 187 20.34 -12.06 19.57
N LYS A 188 20.65 -13.35 19.63
CA LYS A 188 20.94 -14.10 20.84
C LYS A 188 22.25 -14.79 20.68
#